data_eff557922198b8e542d028c09bdd5804
#
_entry.id   eff557922198b8e542d028c09bdd5804
#
_cell.length_a   1.000
_cell.length_b   1.000
_cell.length_c   1.000
_cell.angle_alpha   90.00
_cell.angle_beta   90.00
_cell.angle_gamma   90.00
#
_symmetry.space_group_name_H-M   'P 1'
#
loop_
_entity.id
_entity.type
_entity.pdbx_description
1 polymer ?
#
loop_
_entity_poly.entity_id
_entity_poly.type
_entity_poly.pdbx_seq_one_letter_code
_entity_poly.pdbx_strand_id
1 'polypeptide(L)'
;EAAGMTMDPPPFVDTVDRFQGQERDLMIASYVVADRDFVASEEAFILNPRRFNVTLTRARSKFIMFVSEAILQHLPSDADVARDAAHLQLFVEEYCTSIRAEIVLPYVDGTTLVHMACTLRGRTQAS
;
A
#
# COMPACT_ATOMS: atom_id res chain seq x y z
N GLU A 1 13.07 -5.95 -15.36
CA GLU A 1 14.41 -5.45 -15.01
C GLU A 1 14.66 -4.09 -15.64
N ALA A 2 15.04 -3.12 -14.84
CA ALA A 2 15.37 -1.79 -15.36
C ALA A 2 16.74 -1.84 -16.05
N ALA A 3 16.75 -1.66 -17.35
CA ALA A 3 17.99 -1.73 -18.14
C ALA A 3 19.00 -0.67 -17.68
N GLY A 4 20.21 -1.11 -17.41
CA GLY A 4 21.31 -0.23 -17.02
C GLY A 4 21.34 0.22 -15.57
N MET A 5 20.39 -0.22 -14.74
CA MET A 5 20.39 0.11 -13.32
C MET A 5 20.90 -1.06 -12.49
N THR A 6 21.90 -0.80 -11.66
CA THR A 6 22.34 -1.74 -10.62
C THR A 6 22.06 -1.12 -9.26
N MET A 7 21.52 -1.89 -8.36
CA MET A 7 21.23 -1.46 -6.99
C MET A 7 22.00 -2.34 -6.02
N ASP A 8 22.55 -1.75 -4.99
CA ASP A 8 23.27 -2.45 -3.94
C ASP A 8 22.76 -1.98 -2.57
N PRO A 9 22.06 -2.83 -1.80
CA PRO A 9 21.68 -4.18 -2.16
C PRO A 9 20.61 -4.19 -3.27
N PRO A 10 20.45 -5.33 -3.99
CA PRO A 10 19.43 -5.42 -5.03
C PRO A 10 18.02 -5.33 -4.45
N PRO A 11 17.01 -4.95 -5.27
CA PRO A 11 15.63 -4.94 -4.81
C PRO A 11 15.19 -6.31 -4.30
N PHE A 12 14.41 -6.31 -3.24
CA PHE A 12 13.88 -7.51 -2.62
C PHE A 12 12.36 -7.47 -2.70
N VAL A 13 11.75 -8.52 -3.27
CA VAL A 13 10.30 -8.64 -3.39
C VAL A 13 9.86 -9.90 -2.69
N ASP A 14 9.01 -9.75 -1.66
CA ASP A 14 8.47 -10.89 -0.94
C ASP A 14 7.22 -10.47 -0.14
N THR A 15 6.63 -11.44 0.54
CA THR A 15 5.52 -11.18 1.46
C THR A 15 6.02 -10.49 2.72
N VAL A 16 5.10 -9.78 3.41
CA VAL A 16 5.46 -9.09 4.65
C VAL A 16 5.98 -10.04 5.73
N ASP A 17 5.49 -11.27 5.76
CA ASP A 17 5.90 -12.24 6.76
C ASP A 17 7.37 -12.65 6.60
N ARG A 18 7.86 -12.71 5.36
CA ARG A 18 9.25 -13.02 5.07
C ARG A 18 10.15 -11.80 5.21
N PHE A 19 9.58 -10.63 5.30
CA PHE A 19 10.33 -9.38 5.36
C PHE A 19 10.71 -9.02 6.80
N GLN A 20 10.34 -9.79 7.78
CA GLN A 20 10.65 -9.51 9.19
C GLN A 20 12.15 -9.41 9.43
N GLY A 21 12.56 -8.41 10.21
CA GLY A 21 13.96 -8.18 10.54
C GLY A 21 14.78 -7.50 9.46
N GLN A 22 14.19 -7.20 8.31
CA GLN A 22 14.87 -6.50 7.23
C GLN A 22 14.41 -5.05 7.15
N GLU A 23 15.30 -4.18 6.71
CA GLU A 23 15.01 -2.76 6.51
C GLU A 23 15.53 -2.32 5.16
N ARG A 24 14.87 -1.33 4.57
CA ARG A 24 15.28 -0.69 3.32
C ARG A 24 15.00 0.80 3.41
N ASP A 25 15.75 1.57 2.64
CA ASP A 25 15.51 3.01 2.57
C ASP A 25 14.14 3.31 1.97
N LEU A 26 13.77 2.59 0.93
CA LEU A 26 12.46 2.70 0.29
C LEU A 26 11.70 1.38 0.40
N MET A 27 10.48 1.46 0.89
CA MET A 27 9.55 0.33 0.90
C MET A 27 8.34 0.67 0.03
N ILE A 28 7.95 -0.28 -0.80
CA ILE A 28 6.74 -0.18 -1.63
C ILE A 28 5.84 -1.35 -1.27
N ALA A 29 4.63 -1.04 -0.83
CA ALA A 29 3.63 -2.04 -0.47
C ALA A 29 2.47 -2.01 -1.45
N SER A 30 1.96 -3.19 -1.79
CA SER A 30 0.86 -3.34 -2.73
C SER A 30 -0.38 -3.90 -2.02
N TYR A 31 -1.40 -3.05 -1.88
CA TYR A 31 -2.72 -3.38 -1.35
C TYR A 31 -3.76 -3.13 -2.46
N VAL A 32 -3.60 -3.81 -3.59
CA VAL A 32 -4.32 -3.47 -4.82
C VAL A 32 -5.38 -4.49 -5.23
N VAL A 33 -5.90 -5.26 -4.29
CA VAL A 33 -7.00 -6.18 -4.57
C VAL A 33 -8.24 -5.37 -4.94
N ALA A 34 -8.74 -5.60 -6.16
CA ALA A 34 -9.91 -4.89 -6.66
C ALA A 34 -11.21 -5.69 -6.53
N ASP A 35 -11.12 -6.98 -6.30
CA ASP A 35 -12.30 -7.85 -6.14
C ASP A 35 -12.88 -7.67 -4.74
N ARG A 36 -14.08 -7.10 -4.68
CA ARG A 36 -14.74 -6.79 -3.40
C ARG A 36 -15.15 -8.04 -2.62
N ASP A 37 -15.50 -9.11 -3.33
CA ASP A 37 -15.86 -10.37 -2.67
C ASP A 37 -14.63 -11.02 -2.03
N PHE A 38 -13.48 -10.94 -2.70
CA PHE A 38 -12.23 -11.41 -2.14
C PHE A 38 -11.82 -10.60 -0.91
N VAL A 39 -11.95 -9.28 -0.97
CA VAL A 39 -11.67 -8.42 0.19
C VAL A 39 -12.57 -8.83 1.37
N ALA A 40 -13.85 -9.07 1.12
CA ALA A 40 -14.79 -9.48 2.16
C ALA A 40 -14.41 -10.84 2.77
N SER A 41 -13.98 -11.80 1.94
CA SER A 41 -13.63 -13.13 2.42
C SER A 41 -12.32 -13.16 3.21
N GLU A 42 -11.39 -12.23 2.91
CA GLU A 42 -10.06 -12.20 3.49
C GLU A 42 -9.81 -10.93 4.34
N GLU A 43 -10.88 -10.30 4.81
CA GLU A 43 -10.77 -9.00 5.47
C GLU A 43 -9.86 -9.00 6.70
N ALA A 44 -9.91 -10.05 7.50
CA ALA A 44 -9.08 -10.13 8.70
C ALA A 44 -7.58 -10.22 8.38
N PHE A 45 -7.24 -10.81 7.24
CA PHE A 45 -5.86 -10.91 6.78
C PHE A 45 -5.40 -9.60 6.14
N ILE A 46 -6.21 -9.07 5.22
CA ILE A 46 -5.86 -7.86 4.45
C ILE A 46 -5.76 -6.63 5.37
N LEU A 47 -6.68 -6.51 6.33
CA LEU A 47 -6.78 -5.34 7.20
C LEU A 47 -6.04 -5.51 8.53
N ASN A 48 -5.20 -6.52 8.65
CA ASN A 48 -4.46 -6.80 9.89
C ASN A 48 -3.46 -5.68 10.18
N PRO A 49 -3.59 -4.97 11.32
CA PRO A 49 -2.74 -3.84 11.63
C PRO A 49 -1.29 -4.23 11.91
N ARG A 50 -1.03 -5.44 12.38
CA ARG A 50 0.33 -5.91 12.62
C ARG A 50 1.11 -6.03 11.32
N ARG A 51 0.46 -6.56 10.28
CA ARG A 51 1.08 -6.68 8.96
C ARG A 51 1.37 -5.31 8.36
N PHE A 52 0.44 -4.38 8.50
CA PHE A 52 0.63 -3.01 8.06
C PHE A 52 1.77 -2.33 8.81
N ASN A 53 1.82 -2.46 10.13
CA ASN A 53 2.86 -1.86 10.95
C ASN A 53 4.24 -2.42 10.64
N VAL A 54 4.36 -3.73 10.43
CA VAL A 54 5.63 -4.34 10.03
C VAL A 54 6.11 -3.75 8.71
N THR A 55 5.22 -3.64 7.72
CA THR A 55 5.56 -3.07 6.43
C THR A 55 6.02 -1.62 6.56
N LEU A 56 5.24 -0.81 7.28
CA LEU A 56 5.53 0.61 7.45
C LEU A 56 6.87 0.84 8.18
N THR A 57 7.15 0.06 9.21
CA THR A 57 8.34 0.26 10.04
C THR A 57 9.62 -0.29 9.43
N ARG A 58 9.54 -1.02 8.32
CA ARG A 58 10.74 -1.48 7.59
C ARG A 58 11.34 -0.39 6.70
N ALA A 59 10.61 0.69 6.44
CA ALA A 59 11.12 1.81 5.64
C ALA A 59 11.96 2.73 6.51
N ARG A 60 13.22 2.98 6.11
CA ARG A 60 14.09 3.93 6.81
C ARG A 60 13.85 5.37 6.37
N SER A 61 13.54 5.57 5.10
CA SER A 61 13.44 6.92 4.52
C SER A 61 12.09 7.20 3.87
N LYS A 62 11.54 6.25 3.13
CA LYS A 62 10.31 6.48 2.38
C LYS A 62 9.47 5.21 2.30
N PHE A 63 8.18 5.37 2.53
CA PHE A 63 7.18 4.33 2.35
C PHE A 63 6.17 4.77 1.29
N ILE A 64 5.93 3.92 0.30
CA ILE A 64 4.92 4.14 -0.74
C ILE A 64 3.96 2.96 -0.71
N MET A 65 2.66 3.25 -0.64
CA MET A 65 1.64 2.22 -0.66
C MET A 65 0.68 2.44 -1.81
N PHE A 66 0.46 1.39 -2.59
CA PHE A 66 -0.61 1.34 -3.57
C PHE A 66 -1.79 0.63 -2.92
N VAL A 67 -2.93 1.30 -2.85
CA VAL A 67 -4.12 0.74 -2.20
C VAL A 67 -5.34 0.96 -3.10
N SER A 68 -6.15 -0.07 -3.24
CA SER A 68 -7.36 -0.03 -4.04
C SER A 68 -8.53 0.58 -3.26
N GLU A 69 -9.47 1.19 -3.97
CA GLU A 69 -10.71 1.67 -3.37
C GLU A 69 -11.52 0.53 -2.76
N ALA A 70 -11.46 -0.66 -3.34
CA ALA A 70 -12.14 -1.82 -2.80
C ALA A 70 -11.75 -2.12 -1.35
N ILE A 71 -10.47 -1.92 -1.02
CA ILE A 71 -9.98 -2.07 0.35
C ILE A 71 -10.42 -0.90 1.23
N LEU A 72 -10.23 0.33 0.74
CA LEU A 72 -10.54 1.53 1.52
C LEU A 72 -12.02 1.69 1.81
N GLN A 73 -12.89 1.27 0.90
CA GLN A 73 -14.34 1.39 1.01
C GLN A 73 -15.00 0.16 1.61
N HIS A 74 -14.24 -0.87 1.93
CA HIS A 74 -14.79 -2.10 2.50
C HIS A 74 -15.44 -1.83 3.86
N LEU A 75 -16.66 -2.32 4.02
CA LEU A 75 -17.38 -2.28 5.29
C LEU A 75 -17.15 -3.61 6.02
N PRO A 76 -16.39 -3.60 7.12
CA PRO A 76 -16.08 -4.83 7.85
C PRO A 76 -17.32 -5.52 8.42
N SER A 77 -17.24 -6.85 8.51
CA SER A 77 -18.37 -7.68 8.95
C SER A 77 -18.59 -7.65 10.46
N ASP A 78 -17.55 -7.35 11.23
CA ASP A 78 -17.66 -7.30 12.68
C ASP A 78 -16.84 -6.16 13.29
N ALA A 79 -17.05 -5.92 14.58
CA ALA A 79 -16.45 -4.78 15.28
C ALA A 79 -14.94 -4.90 15.42
N ASP A 80 -14.39 -6.10 15.54
CA ASP A 80 -12.95 -6.28 15.67
C ASP A 80 -12.23 -5.95 14.36
N VAL A 81 -12.76 -6.43 13.24
CA VAL A 81 -12.22 -6.09 11.93
C VAL A 81 -12.40 -4.60 11.61
N ALA A 82 -13.51 -4.00 12.03
CA ALA A 82 -13.74 -2.56 11.87
C ALA A 82 -12.69 -1.75 12.63
N ARG A 83 -12.32 -2.17 13.83
CA ARG A 83 -11.26 -1.52 14.60
C ARG A 83 -9.91 -1.64 13.90
N ASP A 84 -9.62 -2.83 13.37
CA ASP A 84 -8.38 -3.08 12.63
C ASP A 84 -8.31 -2.25 11.34
N ALA A 85 -9.42 -2.15 10.61
CA ALA A 85 -9.51 -1.37 9.38
C ALA A 85 -9.27 0.12 9.60
N ALA A 86 -9.62 0.63 10.78
CA ALA A 86 -9.46 2.04 11.10
C ALA A 86 -8.00 2.49 11.02
N HIS A 87 -7.05 1.62 11.29
CA HIS A 87 -5.62 1.95 11.19
C HIS A 87 -5.22 2.36 9.78
N LEU A 88 -5.65 1.59 8.78
CA LEU A 88 -5.35 1.88 7.38
C LEU A 88 -6.07 3.16 6.92
N GLN A 89 -7.32 3.33 7.30
CA GLN A 89 -8.10 4.52 6.94
C GLN A 89 -7.50 5.77 7.55
N LEU A 90 -7.09 5.73 8.82
CA LEU A 90 -6.44 6.87 9.46
C LEU A 90 -5.12 7.23 8.78
N PHE A 91 -4.34 6.23 8.38
CA PHE A 91 -3.10 6.48 7.66
C PHE A 91 -3.36 7.21 6.35
N VAL A 92 -4.32 6.74 5.56
CA VAL A 92 -4.60 7.30 4.23
C VAL A 92 -5.28 8.67 4.34
N GLU A 93 -6.27 8.83 5.21
CA GLU A 93 -7.16 9.99 5.19
C GLU A 93 -6.73 11.09 6.14
N GLU A 94 -6.08 10.77 7.24
CA GLU A 94 -5.71 11.76 8.24
C GLU A 94 -4.21 11.97 8.39
N TYR A 95 -3.40 10.94 8.19
CA TYR A 95 -1.95 11.09 8.26
C TYR A 95 -1.36 11.62 6.95
N CYS A 96 -1.78 11.09 5.81
CA CYS A 96 -1.26 11.47 4.50
C CYS A 96 -2.01 12.68 3.93
N THR A 97 -1.86 13.83 4.56
CA THR A 97 -2.63 15.04 4.24
C THR A 97 -1.80 16.22 3.72
N SER A 98 -0.46 16.15 3.79
CA SER A 98 0.40 17.26 3.34
C SER A 98 0.41 17.40 1.82
N ILE A 99 0.23 16.31 1.11
CA ILE A 99 0.24 16.25 -0.34
C ILE A 99 -1.05 15.59 -0.79
N ARG A 100 -1.73 16.23 -1.74
CA ARG A 100 -2.88 15.62 -2.42
C ARG A 100 -2.89 16.07 -3.87
N ALA A 101 -2.88 15.12 -4.78
CA ALA A 101 -2.90 15.40 -6.21
C ALA A 101 -3.64 14.29 -6.96
N GLU A 102 -4.35 14.67 -8.02
CA GLU A 102 -4.90 13.70 -8.96
C GLU A 102 -3.84 13.40 -10.00
N ILE A 103 -3.55 12.12 -10.21
CA ILE A 103 -2.56 11.68 -11.19
C ILE A 103 -3.16 10.59 -12.07
N VAL A 104 -2.58 10.42 -13.25
CA VAL A 104 -2.97 9.37 -14.18
C VAL A 104 -1.78 8.44 -14.36
N LEU A 105 -1.99 7.16 -14.07
CA LEU A 105 -0.96 6.14 -14.22
C LEU A 105 -1.26 5.32 -15.48
N PRO A 106 -0.34 5.31 -16.46
CA PRO A 106 -0.48 4.42 -17.60
C PRO A 106 -0.07 2.99 -17.22
N TYR A 107 -0.79 2.02 -17.74
CA TYR A 107 -0.42 0.61 -17.60
C TYR A 107 -0.87 -0.18 -18.82
N VAL A 108 -0.29 -1.36 -18.99
CA VAL A 108 -0.64 -2.24 -20.11
C VAL A 108 -1.53 -3.35 -19.60
N ASP A 109 -2.73 -3.44 -20.20
CA ASP A 109 -3.68 -4.53 -19.95
C ASP A 109 -3.71 -5.41 -21.21
N GLY A 110 -3.05 -6.56 -21.12
CA GLY A 110 -2.84 -7.40 -22.29
C GLY A 110 -1.93 -6.69 -23.30
N THR A 111 -2.50 -6.26 -24.43
CA THR A 111 -1.79 -5.47 -25.45
C THR A 111 -2.26 -4.01 -25.52
N THR A 112 -3.18 -3.62 -24.65
CA THR A 112 -3.82 -2.30 -24.68
C THR A 112 -3.19 -1.40 -23.62
N LEU A 113 -2.82 -0.19 -24.01
CA LEU A 113 -2.39 0.84 -23.07
C LEU A 113 -3.64 1.48 -22.44
N VAL A 114 -3.71 1.44 -21.13
CA VAL A 114 -4.83 1.98 -20.36
C VAL A 114 -4.30 3.03 -19.39
N HIS A 115 -5.14 4.03 -19.10
CA HIS A 115 -4.82 5.09 -18.15
C HIS A 115 -5.76 5.00 -16.95
N MET A 116 -5.19 4.93 -15.77
CA MET A 116 -5.94 4.83 -14.52
C MET A 116 -5.81 6.12 -13.73
N ALA A 117 -6.95 6.73 -13.40
CA ALA A 117 -6.97 7.89 -12.53
C ALA A 117 -6.74 7.46 -11.08
N CYS A 118 -5.82 8.12 -10.41
CA CYS A 118 -5.45 7.82 -9.02
C CYS A 118 -5.37 9.11 -8.21
N THR A 119 -5.62 9.00 -6.91
CA THR A 119 -5.35 10.09 -5.98
C THR A 119 -4.03 9.79 -5.27
N LEU A 120 -3.07 10.68 -5.41
CA LEU A 120 -1.84 10.65 -4.63
C LEU A 120 -2.09 11.38 -3.31
N ARG A 121 -1.80 10.71 -2.21
CA ARG A 121 -1.84 11.31 -0.88
C ARG A 121 -0.49 11.09 -0.22
N GLY A 122 -0.01 12.07 0.52
CA GLY A 122 1.28 11.94 1.15
C GLY A 122 1.46 12.83 2.35
N ARG A 123 2.53 12.53 3.07
CA ARG A 123 3.00 13.35 4.16
C ARG A 123 4.50 13.55 4.02
N THR A 124 4.92 14.79 4.04
CA THR A 124 6.33 15.13 4.14
C THR A 124 6.67 15.32 5.61
N GLN A 125 7.85 14.81 6.01
CA GLN A 125 8.32 15.10 7.36
C GLN A 125 8.72 16.56 7.43
N ALA A 126 8.28 17.22 8.49
CA ALA A 126 8.79 18.55 8.80
C ALA A 126 10.27 18.41 9.16
N SER A 127 11.08 19.13 8.46
CA SER A 127 12.53 19.18 8.72
C SER A 127 12.81 20.07 9.92
#